data_eb479be6c876c31a4f3fc8d1a355f6df
#
_entry.id   eb479be6c876c31a4f3fc8d1a355f6df
#
_cell.length_a   1.000
_cell.length_b   1.000
_cell.length_c   1.000
_cell.angle_alpha   90.00
_cell.angle_beta   90.00
_cell.angle_gamma   90.00
#
_symmetry.space_group_name_H-M   'P 1'
#
loop_
_entity.id
_entity.type
_entity.pdbx_description
1 polymer ?
#
loop_
_entity_poly.entity_id
_entity_poly.type
_entity_poly.pdbx_seq_one_letter_code
_entity_poly.pdbx_strand_id
1 'polypeptide(L)'
;MNVTVKVNGVVYSRDVEPRTLLAYFLREDCGLTGTHVGCDTSSCGCCVVVMDGEKAVKSCAMFAAQADGHEILTVEGLAQGGTLHAIQQGFWDQHGLQCGFCTPGMMLAAHALLTHNATPSEADIREGLAGNLCRCTGYQNIVKAVQQAAGVLREPVGAG
;
A
#
# COMPACT_ATOMS: atom_id res chain seq x y z
N MET A 1 -21.47 15.38 -0.66
CA MET A 1 -21.67 14.68 -1.95
C MET A 1 -21.54 13.18 -1.71
N ASN A 2 -22.34 12.38 -2.38
CA ASN A 2 -22.21 10.92 -2.25
C ASN A 2 -21.01 10.42 -3.04
N VAL A 3 -20.16 9.62 -2.40
CA VAL A 3 -18.96 9.00 -2.98
C VAL A 3 -19.07 7.49 -2.76
N THR A 4 -18.88 6.71 -3.82
CA THR A 4 -18.95 5.25 -3.78
C THR A 4 -17.62 4.67 -4.26
N VAL A 5 -16.90 4.02 -3.34
CA VAL A 5 -15.58 3.42 -3.59
C VAL A 5 -15.62 1.96 -3.17
N LYS A 6 -15.02 1.09 -3.97
CA LYS A 6 -14.78 -0.30 -3.57
C LYS A 6 -13.43 -0.38 -2.87
N VAL A 7 -13.41 -0.69 -1.58
CA VAL A 7 -12.17 -0.78 -0.80
C VAL A 7 -12.00 -2.20 -0.28
N ASN A 8 -10.88 -2.83 -0.63
CA ASN A 8 -10.57 -4.22 -0.26
C ASN A 8 -11.70 -5.20 -0.62
N GLY A 9 -12.36 -4.99 -1.75
CA GLY A 9 -13.48 -5.82 -2.21
C GLY A 9 -14.85 -5.44 -1.63
N VAL A 10 -14.94 -4.53 -0.66
CA VAL A 10 -16.19 -4.05 -0.04
C VAL A 10 -16.57 -2.69 -0.61
N VAL A 11 -17.84 -2.52 -0.96
CA VAL A 11 -18.36 -1.23 -1.46
C VAL A 11 -18.75 -0.34 -0.28
N TYR A 12 -18.16 0.85 -0.24
CA TYR A 12 -18.49 1.93 0.70
C TYR A 12 -19.16 3.06 -0.06
N SER A 13 -20.39 3.41 0.32
CA SER A 13 -21.08 4.60 -0.17
C SER A 13 -21.31 5.54 1.01
N ARG A 14 -20.80 6.77 0.93
CA ARG A 14 -20.82 7.75 2.01
C ARG A 14 -21.13 9.14 1.48
N ASP A 15 -21.84 9.92 2.28
CA ASP A 15 -21.99 11.34 2.00
C ASP A 15 -20.86 12.10 2.71
N VAL A 16 -20.00 12.74 1.92
CA VAL A 16 -18.81 13.42 2.41
C VAL A 16 -18.72 14.86 1.90
N GLU A 17 -17.95 15.69 2.59
CA GLU A 17 -17.62 17.01 2.07
C GLU A 17 -16.77 16.88 0.80
N PRO A 18 -16.98 17.74 -0.23
CA PRO A 18 -16.23 17.66 -1.50
C PRO A 18 -14.69 17.74 -1.34
N ARG A 19 -14.22 18.34 -0.26
CA ARG A 19 -12.79 18.49 0.07
C ARG A 19 -12.19 17.37 0.92
N THR A 20 -12.99 16.34 1.26
CA THR A 20 -12.51 15.21 2.04
C THR A 20 -11.40 14.49 1.29
N LEU A 21 -10.21 14.38 1.91
CA LEU A 21 -9.09 13.64 1.34
C LEU A 21 -9.34 12.13 1.43
N LEU A 22 -8.89 11.39 0.43
CA LEU A 22 -9.05 9.94 0.38
C LEU A 22 -8.48 9.24 1.62
N ALA A 23 -7.35 9.71 2.16
CA ALA A 23 -6.77 9.16 3.38
C ALA A 23 -7.73 9.24 4.57
N TYR A 24 -8.42 10.35 4.75
CA TYR A 24 -9.39 10.52 5.84
C TYR A 24 -10.68 9.74 5.58
N PHE A 25 -11.16 9.71 4.34
CA PHE A 25 -12.27 8.83 3.94
C PHE A 25 -12.01 7.37 4.32
N LEU A 26 -10.82 6.85 4.00
CA LEU A 26 -10.45 5.48 4.37
C LEU A 26 -10.41 5.27 5.88
N ARG A 27 -9.83 6.20 6.62
CA ARG A 27 -9.63 6.08 8.07
C ARG A 27 -10.90 6.31 8.88
N GLU A 28 -11.69 7.32 8.52
CA GLU A 28 -12.80 7.83 9.33
C GLU A 28 -14.15 7.30 8.84
N ASP A 29 -14.39 7.31 7.52
CA ASP A 29 -15.68 6.89 6.95
C ASP A 29 -15.73 5.38 6.68
N CYS A 30 -14.58 4.74 6.35
CA CYS A 30 -14.48 3.30 6.16
C CYS A 30 -13.97 2.55 7.39
N GLY A 31 -13.38 3.25 8.38
CA GLY A 31 -12.80 2.64 9.58
C GLY A 31 -11.50 1.87 9.34
N LEU A 32 -10.84 2.08 8.18
CA LEU A 32 -9.60 1.41 7.78
C LEU A 32 -8.40 2.25 8.19
N THR A 33 -7.90 2.04 9.40
CA THR A 33 -6.86 2.88 10.01
C THR A 33 -5.43 2.51 9.63
N GLY A 34 -5.23 1.46 8.85
CA GLY A 34 -3.90 1.01 8.39
C GLY A 34 -3.21 2.00 7.44
N THR A 35 -3.97 2.84 6.73
CA THR A 35 -3.41 3.95 5.96
C THR A 35 -2.99 5.06 6.91
N HIS A 36 -1.69 5.38 6.97
CA HIS A 36 -1.15 6.41 7.84
C HIS A 36 -0.97 7.75 7.13
N VAL A 37 -1.02 8.84 7.88
CA VAL A 37 -0.73 10.20 7.39
C VAL A 37 0.43 10.77 8.20
N GLY A 38 1.62 10.90 7.59
CA GLY A 38 2.85 11.33 8.25
C GLY A 38 3.37 12.70 7.78
N CYS A 39 2.71 13.32 6.82
CA CYS A 39 3.03 14.67 6.34
C CYS A 39 1.81 15.34 5.72
N ASP A 40 1.93 16.64 5.45
CA ASP A 40 0.93 17.46 4.74
C ASP A 40 1.42 17.91 3.33
N THR A 41 2.56 17.40 2.89
CA THR A 41 3.26 17.82 1.68
C THR A 41 3.37 16.72 0.62
N SER A 42 2.68 15.60 0.81
CA SER A 42 2.74 14.42 -0.07
C SER A 42 4.15 13.83 -0.25
N SER A 43 5.06 14.09 0.71
CA SER A 43 6.47 13.71 0.60
C SER A 43 6.77 12.32 1.17
N CYS A 44 6.14 11.95 2.31
CA CYS A 44 6.58 10.79 3.09
C CYS A 44 6.15 9.42 2.55
N GLY A 45 5.04 9.34 1.81
CA GLY A 45 4.55 8.10 1.18
C GLY A 45 3.86 7.10 2.12
N CYS A 46 3.73 7.36 3.43
CA CYS A 46 3.07 6.41 4.34
C CYS A 46 1.56 6.27 4.10
N CYS A 47 0.97 7.20 3.35
CA CYS A 47 -0.43 7.18 2.92
C CYS A 47 -0.67 6.49 1.57
N VAL A 48 0.35 5.86 0.98
CA VAL A 48 0.20 5.17 -0.31
C VAL A 48 -0.84 4.06 -0.20
N VAL A 49 -1.75 4.05 -1.18
CA VAL A 49 -2.72 2.99 -1.45
C VAL A 49 -2.60 2.59 -2.92
N VAL A 50 -3.15 1.44 -3.30
CA VAL A 50 -3.17 1.02 -4.70
C VAL A 50 -4.57 1.24 -5.26
N MET A 51 -4.66 1.95 -6.38
CA MET A 51 -5.90 2.20 -7.09
C MET A 51 -5.95 1.33 -8.35
N ASP A 52 -7.12 0.71 -8.59
CA ASP A 52 -7.42 -0.13 -9.75
C ASP A 52 -6.40 -1.26 -9.97
N GLY A 53 -5.86 -1.82 -8.88
CA GLY A 53 -4.97 -2.97 -8.87
C GLY A 53 -3.51 -2.66 -9.19
N GLU A 54 -3.17 -1.50 -9.76
CA GLU A 54 -1.82 -1.25 -10.28
C GLU A 54 -1.21 0.11 -9.92
N LYS A 55 -2.04 1.14 -9.64
CA LYS A 55 -1.56 2.51 -9.46
C LYS A 55 -1.31 2.83 -7.99
N ALA A 56 -0.05 3.01 -7.61
CA ALA A 56 0.29 3.57 -6.31
C ALA A 56 -0.06 5.06 -6.27
N VAL A 57 -0.97 5.46 -5.38
CA VAL A 57 -1.39 6.85 -5.20
C VAL A 57 -1.20 7.31 -3.77
N LYS A 58 -0.85 8.58 -3.58
CA LYS A 58 -0.74 9.18 -2.24
C LYS A 58 -2.12 9.70 -1.82
N SER A 59 -2.83 8.94 -1.00
CA SER A 59 -4.21 9.25 -0.61
C SER A 59 -4.36 10.58 0.16
N CYS A 60 -3.30 11.10 0.75
CA CYS A 60 -3.30 12.42 1.38
C CYS A 60 -3.29 13.60 0.39
N ALA A 61 -3.07 13.34 -0.90
CA ALA A 61 -3.05 14.35 -1.97
C ALA A 61 -4.18 14.15 -2.99
N MET A 62 -5.14 13.29 -2.68
CA MET A 62 -6.28 12.95 -3.54
C MET A 62 -7.57 13.16 -2.76
N PHE A 63 -8.57 13.75 -3.38
CA PHE A 63 -9.91 13.84 -2.79
C PHE A 63 -10.65 12.50 -2.90
N ALA A 64 -11.48 12.18 -1.91
CA ALA A 64 -12.35 11.01 -1.95
C ALA A 64 -13.24 11.00 -3.20
N ALA A 65 -13.71 12.17 -3.61
CA ALA A 65 -14.50 12.37 -4.84
C ALA A 65 -13.78 11.92 -6.12
N GLN A 66 -12.44 11.95 -6.13
CA GLN A 66 -11.66 11.47 -7.29
C GLN A 66 -11.52 9.94 -7.32
N ALA A 67 -11.83 9.28 -6.22
CA ALA A 67 -11.86 7.83 -6.12
C ALA A 67 -13.27 7.24 -6.36
N ASP A 68 -14.27 8.08 -6.64
CA ASP A 68 -15.63 7.62 -6.91
C ASP A 68 -15.66 6.66 -8.11
N GLY A 69 -16.26 5.50 -7.93
CA GLY A 69 -16.31 4.43 -8.94
C GLY A 69 -15.03 3.61 -9.09
N HIS A 70 -13.96 3.93 -8.37
CA HIS A 70 -12.69 3.20 -8.41
C HIS A 70 -12.58 2.11 -7.32
N GLU A 71 -11.60 1.24 -7.49
CA GLU A 71 -11.22 0.23 -6.51
C GLU A 71 -9.92 0.60 -5.80
N ILE A 72 -9.92 0.56 -4.48
CA ILE A 72 -8.77 0.89 -3.64
C ILE A 72 -8.36 -0.36 -2.84
N LEU A 73 -7.08 -0.67 -2.87
CA LEU A 73 -6.44 -1.64 -1.99
C LEU A 73 -5.66 -0.90 -0.91
N THR A 74 -5.99 -1.20 0.34
CA THR A 74 -5.22 -0.76 1.53
C THR A 74 -4.43 -1.94 2.11
N VAL A 75 -3.57 -1.67 3.10
CA VAL A 75 -2.77 -2.72 3.73
C VAL A 75 -3.61 -3.82 4.35
N GLU A 76 -4.81 -3.50 4.85
CA GLU A 76 -5.76 -4.46 5.41
C GLU A 76 -6.25 -5.47 4.37
N GLY A 77 -6.27 -5.10 3.09
CA GLY A 77 -6.70 -5.96 2.00
C GLY A 77 -5.61 -6.89 1.44
N LEU A 78 -4.36 -6.74 1.86
CA LEU A 78 -3.27 -7.59 1.38
C LEU A 78 -3.38 -9.03 1.90
N ALA A 79 -3.63 -9.20 3.20
CA ALA A 79 -3.83 -10.52 3.80
C ALA A 79 -5.21 -11.06 3.44
N GLN A 80 -5.29 -12.35 3.10
CA GLN A 80 -6.55 -13.02 2.75
C GLN A 80 -6.68 -14.33 3.51
N GLY A 81 -7.88 -14.58 4.06
CA GLY A 81 -8.19 -15.84 4.74
C GLY A 81 -7.26 -16.15 5.93
N GLY A 82 -6.73 -15.13 6.61
CA GLY A 82 -5.78 -15.30 7.71
C GLY A 82 -4.33 -15.57 7.27
N THR A 83 -4.06 -15.58 5.97
CA THR A 83 -2.71 -15.77 5.41
C THR A 83 -2.13 -14.43 5.00
N LEU A 84 -0.90 -14.15 5.43
CA LEU A 84 -0.17 -12.97 5.03
C LEU A 84 0.17 -13.01 3.53
N HIS A 85 0.07 -11.86 2.88
CA HIS A 85 0.59 -11.71 1.53
C HIS A 85 2.12 -11.85 1.52
N ALA A 86 2.71 -12.30 0.41
CA ALA A 86 4.16 -12.50 0.29
C ALA A 86 4.97 -11.25 0.69
N ILE A 87 4.47 -10.04 0.39
CA ILE A 87 5.10 -8.79 0.81
C ILE A 87 5.08 -8.65 2.33
N GLN A 88 3.96 -8.90 2.98
CA GLN A 88 3.85 -8.83 4.44
C GLN A 88 4.76 -9.85 5.11
N GLN A 89 4.80 -11.08 4.58
CA GLN A 89 5.70 -12.13 5.06
C GLN A 89 7.17 -11.73 4.87
N GLY A 90 7.53 -11.18 3.72
CA GLY A 90 8.89 -10.69 3.47
C GLY A 90 9.33 -9.61 4.47
N PHE A 91 8.44 -8.64 4.77
CA PHE A 91 8.72 -7.62 5.78
C PHE A 91 8.90 -8.19 7.18
N TRP A 92 8.14 -9.22 7.51
CA TRP A 92 8.28 -9.95 8.78
C TRP A 92 9.62 -10.69 8.85
N ASP A 93 9.92 -11.53 7.87
CA ASP A 93 11.08 -12.41 7.86
C ASP A 93 12.40 -11.64 7.78
N GLN A 94 12.43 -10.58 6.98
CA GLN A 94 13.63 -9.77 6.75
C GLN A 94 13.77 -8.59 7.73
N HIS A 95 12.89 -8.49 8.73
CA HIS A 95 12.85 -7.35 9.67
C HIS A 95 12.78 -6.00 8.93
N GLY A 96 11.93 -5.91 7.90
CA GLY A 96 11.72 -4.72 7.08
C GLY A 96 10.97 -3.59 7.77
N LEU A 97 10.72 -3.70 9.06
CA LEU A 97 10.01 -2.70 9.87
C LEU A 97 10.61 -2.59 11.27
N GLN A 98 10.46 -1.41 11.87
CA GLN A 98 10.76 -1.16 13.29
C GLN A 98 9.55 -0.48 13.94
N CYS A 99 9.41 0.85 13.87
CA CYS A 99 8.23 1.52 14.43
C CYS A 99 6.91 1.18 13.70
N GLY A 100 6.98 0.73 12.45
CA GLY A 100 5.81 0.33 11.65
C GLY A 100 5.04 1.47 10.99
N PHE A 101 5.41 2.74 11.21
CA PHE A 101 4.62 3.87 10.69
C PHE A 101 4.67 4.00 9.17
N CYS A 102 5.83 3.81 8.54
CA CYS A 102 5.98 3.83 7.08
C CYS A 102 5.49 2.53 6.41
N THR A 103 5.33 1.46 7.17
CA THR A 103 5.21 0.09 6.66
C THR A 103 4.00 -0.13 5.76
N PRO A 104 2.79 0.33 6.08
CA PRO A 104 1.63 0.15 5.18
C PRO A 104 1.85 0.76 3.80
N GLY A 105 2.29 2.02 3.75
CA GLY A 105 2.56 2.69 2.48
C GLY A 105 3.72 2.06 1.70
N MET A 106 4.75 1.61 2.41
CA MET A 106 5.90 0.92 1.81
C MET A 106 5.50 -0.43 1.18
N MET A 107 4.66 -1.20 1.88
CA MET A 107 4.14 -2.48 1.37
C MET A 107 3.29 -2.29 0.12
N LEU A 108 2.45 -1.24 0.08
CA LEU A 108 1.59 -0.99 -1.07
C LEU A 108 2.37 -0.40 -2.25
N ALA A 109 3.40 0.41 -2.01
CA ALA A 109 4.33 0.83 -3.05
C ALA A 109 5.08 -0.37 -3.65
N ALA A 110 5.53 -1.30 -2.80
CA ALA A 110 6.15 -2.54 -3.26
C ALA A 110 5.16 -3.42 -4.03
N HIS A 111 3.89 -3.49 -3.62
CA HIS A 111 2.85 -4.22 -4.35
C HIS A 111 2.68 -3.67 -5.77
N ALA A 112 2.52 -2.36 -5.92
CA ALA A 112 2.41 -1.72 -7.23
C ALA A 112 3.66 -1.97 -8.10
N LEU A 113 4.86 -1.85 -7.51
CA LEU A 113 6.11 -2.16 -8.22
C LEU A 113 6.11 -3.60 -8.75
N LEU A 114 5.80 -4.59 -7.90
CA LEU A 114 5.82 -6.00 -8.28
C LEU A 114 4.71 -6.38 -9.28
N THR A 115 3.63 -5.61 -9.33
CA THR A 115 2.59 -5.78 -10.36
C THR A 115 3.12 -5.38 -11.74
N HIS A 116 3.95 -4.33 -11.82
CA HIS A 116 4.55 -3.88 -13.08
C HIS A 116 5.85 -4.58 -13.44
N ASN A 117 6.62 -5.00 -12.44
CA ASN A 117 7.91 -5.67 -12.63
C ASN A 117 8.03 -6.83 -11.64
N ALA A 118 7.77 -8.05 -12.12
CA ALA A 118 7.83 -9.26 -11.30
C ALA A 118 9.26 -9.70 -10.94
N THR A 119 10.27 -9.14 -11.60
CA THR A 119 11.69 -9.51 -11.42
C THR A 119 12.57 -8.27 -11.20
N PRO A 120 12.24 -7.42 -10.19
CA PRO A 120 12.97 -6.17 -10.01
C PRO A 120 14.42 -6.43 -9.57
N SER A 121 15.35 -5.68 -10.13
CA SER A 121 16.69 -5.55 -9.58
C SER A 121 16.65 -4.76 -8.26
N GLU A 122 17.74 -4.79 -7.49
CA GLU A 122 17.84 -3.94 -6.29
C GLU A 122 17.66 -2.45 -6.62
N ALA A 123 18.21 -2.01 -7.76
CA ALA A 123 18.08 -0.63 -8.23
C ALA A 123 16.61 -0.28 -8.51
N ASP A 124 15.87 -1.17 -9.20
CA ASP A 124 14.43 -0.98 -9.47
C ASP A 124 13.63 -0.88 -8.18
N ILE A 125 13.96 -1.70 -7.17
CA ILE A 125 13.29 -1.65 -5.87
C ILE A 125 13.56 -0.31 -5.18
N ARG A 126 14.80 0.14 -5.16
CA ARG A 126 15.17 1.43 -4.55
C ARG A 126 14.50 2.59 -5.24
N GLU A 127 14.43 2.58 -6.56
CA GLU A 127 13.74 3.61 -7.35
C GLU A 127 12.22 3.56 -7.09
N GLY A 128 11.62 2.37 -7.16
CA GLY A 128 10.17 2.20 -6.92
C GLY A 128 9.72 2.60 -5.52
N LEU A 129 10.61 2.54 -4.53
CA LEU A 129 10.35 2.95 -3.15
C LEU A 129 10.86 4.36 -2.80
N ALA A 130 11.44 5.09 -3.75
CA ALA A 130 12.04 6.41 -3.49
C ALA A 130 11.05 7.44 -2.96
N GLY A 131 9.76 7.29 -3.25
CA GLY A 131 8.67 8.14 -2.75
C GLY A 131 8.20 7.82 -1.33
N ASN A 132 8.81 6.84 -0.64
CA ASN A 132 8.42 6.34 0.67
C ASN A 132 9.58 6.49 1.65
N LEU A 133 9.37 7.30 2.70
CA LEU A 133 10.39 7.59 3.71
C LEU A 133 10.30 6.65 4.91
N CYS A 134 11.43 6.10 5.32
CA CYS A 134 11.60 5.36 6.56
C CYS A 134 12.75 5.96 7.37
N ARG A 135 12.49 6.35 8.62
CA ARG A 135 13.50 6.94 9.51
C ARG A 135 14.24 5.88 10.35
N CYS A 136 13.74 4.64 10.38
CA CYS A 136 14.21 3.63 11.31
C CYS A 136 15.20 2.62 10.69
N THR A 137 14.86 2.06 9.52
CA THR A 137 15.47 0.82 9.01
C THR A 137 16.73 1.01 8.17
N GLY A 138 16.98 2.21 7.64
CA GLY A 138 18.02 2.44 6.64
C GLY A 138 17.78 1.74 5.30
N TYR A 139 16.54 1.25 5.07
CA TYR A 139 16.03 0.64 3.81
C TYR A 139 16.61 -0.73 3.44
N GLN A 140 17.75 -1.16 3.96
CA GLN A 140 18.41 -2.41 3.54
C GLN A 140 17.49 -3.63 3.70
N ASN A 141 16.86 -3.77 4.86
CA ASN A 141 15.97 -4.89 5.12
C ASN A 141 14.64 -4.76 4.35
N ILE A 142 14.19 -3.55 4.07
CA ILE A 142 13.01 -3.32 3.20
C ILE A 142 13.30 -3.83 1.79
N VAL A 143 14.46 -3.53 1.23
CA VAL A 143 14.87 -4.02 -0.09
C VAL A 143 14.90 -5.55 -0.12
N LYS A 144 15.50 -6.18 0.91
CA LYS A 144 15.50 -7.65 1.05
C LYS A 144 14.10 -8.23 1.16
N ALA A 145 13.21 -7.58 1.90
CA ALA A 145 11.81 -7.99 2.03
C ALA A 145 11.09 -8.01 0.67
N VAL A 146 11.29 -6.98 -0.15
CA VAL A 146 10.71 -6.92 -1.50
C VAL A 146 11.34 -7.96 -2.44
N GLN A 147 12.64 -8.19 -2.36
CA GLN A 147 13.33 -9.25 -3.12
C GLN A 147 12.78 -10.62 -2.77
N GLN A 148 12.60 -10.93 -1.49
CA GLN A 148 11.98 -12.18 -1.03
C GLN A 148 10.56 -12.32 -1.57
N ALA A 149 9.73 -11.28 -1.44
CA ALA A 149 8.35 -11.30 -1.93
C ALA A 149 8.30 -11.53 -3.45
N ALA A 150 9.18 -10.90 -4.22
CA ALA A 150 9.28 -11.10 -5.65
C ALA A 150 9.64 -12.56 -6.00
N GLY A 151 10.51 -13.20 -5.21
CA GLY A 151 10.84 -14.62 -5.34
C GLY A 151 9.61 -15.51 -5.16
N VAL A 152 8.90 -15.33 -4.06
CA VAL A 152 7.69 -16.11 -3.71
C VAL A 152 6.59 -15.95 -4.76
N LEU A 153 6.33 -14.72 -5.21
CA LEU A 153 5.25 -14.42 -6.16
C LEU A 153 5.53 -14.99 -7.58
N ARG A 154 6.77 -15.33 -7.89
CA ARG A 154 7.13 -15.96 -9.17
C ARG A 154 7.01 -17.49 -9.16
N GLU A 155 7.03 -18.11 -7.99
CA GLU A 155 6.85 -19.56 -7.89
C GLU A 155 5.42 -19.91 -8.30
N PRO A 156 5.21 -20.84 -9.27
CA PRO A 156 3.87 -21.26 -9.62
C PRO A 156 3.22 -21.88 -8.38
N VAL A 157 2.03 -21.39 -8.02
CA VAL A 157 1.22 -21.96 -6.92
C VAL A 157 0.90 -23.39 -7.29
N GLY A 158 1.59 -24.35 -6.67
CA GLY A 158 1.16 -25.73 -6.61
C GLY A 158 1.77 -26.68 -7.62
N ALA A 159 2.80 -27.38 -7.20
CA ALA A 159 2.95 -28.80 -7.49
C ALA A 159 3.17 -29.46 -6.14
N GLY A 160 2.06 -29.79 -5.48
CA GLY A 160 2.01 -30.61 -4.29
C GLY A 160 0.74 -31.44 -4.31
#